data_1f54d168891d601e8989aba9bc85a723
#
_entry.id   1f54d168891d601e8989aba9bc85a723
#
_cell.length_a   1.000
_cell.length_b   1.000
_cell.length_c   1.000
_cell.angle_alpha   90.00
_cell.angle_beta   90.00
_cell.angle_gamma   90.00
#
_symmetry.space_group_name_H-M   'P 1'
#
loop_
_entity.id
_entity.type
_entity.pdbx_description
1 polymer ?
#
loop_
_entity_poly.entity_id
_entity_poly.type
_entity_poly.pdbx_seq_one_letter_code
_entity_poly.pdbx_strand_id
1 'polypeptide(L)'
;MNYQDLLYVLRWWITFFVIGLIFFPLTAKIFSNFFDKGYIFARILGMAAISYVVFVLGILKILPFTFSTIILVATFFLIINILIFRAYLKAVIPSLTGNRDSRLRGNDKRRLPWKIFLFEEIIFFITLFFWSYIHAHQPDIHGLEKYEDFGFINSILRSEYFPPADMWFTPLSINYYYFGHLVTAVLTKLSNIPSYITFNVMLATIFAFTFTGAFSIGSNLIEKIKNQSPIQSGTKIKIMFGGLLTAFIVSFAGNLHTIYTFFKPYVNENPVPFWQLAFSFNAFPNSYWYPNATRFIENTIHEFPLYSFVVSDLHAHVLDMPFVLLAIALLFSLLLRLNNHNDLQTQNYNSKLKAFISNSFAICDLRFAILLGFILAVMYMTNAWDGIIYFLLAALILLVIFIKQSQTSIMEIKNSKLKIKNSFQIEKPVLSLLKDFKLKIGRWLFYVSIVTIGSILFSLPFSLSFKPFASGIGIVCAPEFLTKIEEIVPFLFEGNHFQLSPWWQLLTL
;
A
#
# COMPACT_ATOMS: atom_id res chain seq x y z
N MET A 1 21.24 15.52 -17.20
CA MET A 1 19.99 15.20 -17.88
C MET A 1 19.92 16.01 -19.17
N ASN A 2 19.91 15.37 -20.33
CA ASN A 2 19.85 16.01 -21.66
C ASN A 2 18.38 16.07 -22.17
N TYR A 3 18.18 16.65 -23.35
CA TYR A 3 16.84 16.77 -23.94
C TYR A 3 16.16 15.39 -24.17
N GLN A 4 16.92 14.39 -24.54
CA GLN A 4 16.42 13.04 -24.79
C GLN A 4 15.96 12.36 -23.48
N ASP A 5 16.70 12.57 -22.39
CA ASP A 5 16.30 12.05 -21.06
C ASP A 5 14.96 12.66 -20.63
N LEU A 6 14.77 13.96 -20.88
CA LEU A 6 13.49 14.61 -20.58
C LEU A 6 12.33 13.98 -21.37
N LEU A 7 12.53 13.67 -22.64
CA LEU A 7 11.53 13.00 -23.47
C LEU A 7 11.20 11.58 -22.93
N TYR A 8 12.19 10.85 -22.41
CA TYR A 8 11.94 9.56 -21.78
C TYR A 8 11.10 9.69 -20.50
N VAL A 9 11.41 10.67 -19.63
CA VAL A 9 10.62 10.92 -18.42
C VAL A 9 9.18 11.34 -18.77
N LEU A 10 8.99 12.20 -19.76
CA LEU A 10 7.65 12.60 -20.23
C LEU A 10 6.87 11.41 -20.80
N ARG A 11 7.48 10.58 -21.64
CA ARG A 11 6.86 9.39 -22.21
C ARG A 11 6.47 8.38 -21.14
N TRP A 12 7.32 8.22 -20.14
CA TRP A 12 7.09 7.37 -18.98
C TRP A 12 5.91 7.90 -18.13
N TRP A 13 5.91 9.19 -17.85
CA TRP A 13 4.80 9.86 -17.15
C TRP A 13 3.46 9.71 -17.90
N ILE A 14 3.44 9.90 -19.23
CA ILE A 14 2.24 9.71 -20.05
C ILE A 14 1.72 8.27 -19.93
N THR A 15 2.60 7.28 -19.89
CA THR A 15 2.21 5.87 -19.73
C THR A 15 1.44 5.68 -18.42
N PHE A 16 1.93 6.21 -17.30
CA PHE A 16 1.23 6.16 -16.02
C PHE A 16 -0.06 6.99 -16.01
N PHE A 17 -0.05 8.13 -16.67
CA PHE A 17 -1.24 8.98 -16.76
C PHE A 17 -2.38 8.23 -17.48
N VAL A 18 -2.09 7.56 -18.59
CA VAL A 18 -3.07 6.75 -19.33
C VAL A 18 -3.57 5.59 -18.50
N ILE A 19 -2.68 4.84 -17.82
CA ILE A 19 -3.08 3.76 -16.91
C ILE A 19 -4.00 4.31 -15.82
N GLY A 20 -3.66 5.46 -15.23
CA GLY A 20 -4.48 6.13 -14.23
C GLY A 20 -5.88 6.47 -14.74
N LEU A 21 -5.99 7.03 -15.94
CA LEU A 21 -7.28 7.33 -16.56
C LEU A 21 -8.14 6.09 -16.80
N ILE A 22 -7.53 4.99 -17.24
CA ILE A 22 -8.22 3.70 -17.44
C ILE A 22 -8.85 3.23 -16.12
N PHE A 23 -8.11 3.26 -15.03
CA PHE A 23 -8.53 2.67 -13.74
C PHE A 23 -9.26 3.63 -12.80
N PHE A 24 -9.25 4.94 -13.10
CA PHE A 24 -9.88 5.95 -12.24
C PHE A 24 -11.38 5.69 -11.95
N PRO A 25 -12.24 5.25 -12.89
CA PRO A 25 -13.63 4.96 -12.58
C PRO A 25 -13.81 3.89 -11.49
N LEU A 26 -12.96 2.87 -11.50
CA LEU A 26 -12.98 1.82 -10.49
C LEU A 26 -12.49 2.34 -9.13
N THR A 27 -11.37 3.06 -9.10
CA THR A 27 -10.82 3.61 -7.86
C THR A 27 -11.72 4.67 -7.25
N ALA A 28 -12.35 5.53 -8.04
CA ALA A 28 -13.32 6.51 -7.54
C ALA A 28 -14.52 5.86 -6.85
N LYS A 29 -14.90 4.64 -7.25
CA LYS A 29 -15.92 3.85 -6.58
C LYS A 29 -15.40 3.21 -5.29
N ILE A 30 -14.18 2.65 -5.31
CA ILE A 30 -13.53 2.04 -4.15
C ILE A 30 -13.28 3.10 -3.07
N PHE A 31 -12.70 4.23 -3.45
CA PHE A 31 -12.34 5.34 -2.57
C PHE A 31 -13.40 6.45 -2.55
N SER A 32 -14.68 6.09 -2.63
CA SER A 32 -15.78 7.06 -2.64
C SER A 32 -15.80 7.99 -1.43
N ASN A 33 -15.24 7.55 -0.29
CA ASN A 33 -15.12 8.31 0.96
C ASN A 33 -13.90 9.22 1.04
N PHE A 34 -12.94 9.08 0.11
CA PHE A 34 -11.80 9.98 0.00
C PHE A 34 -12.22 11.25 -0.75
N PHE A 35 -11.67 12.41 -0.35
CA PHE A 35 -11.97 13.67 -1.02
C PHE A 35 -11.38 13.73 -2.44
N ASP A 36 -10.23 13.08 -2.67
CA ASP A 36 -9.51 12.92 -3.94
C ASP A 36 -9.95 11.69 -4.75
N LYS A 37 -10.93 10.92 -4.25
CA LYS A 37 -11.43 9.69 -4.90
C LYS A 37 -10.36 8.65 -5.19
N GLY A 38 -9.22 8.71 -4.49
CA GLY A 38 -8.10 7.80 -4.69
C GLY A 38 -7.42 7.95 -6.05
N TYR A 39 -7.33 9.17 -6.56
CA TYR A 39 -6.82 9.47 -7.91
C TYR A 39 -5.45 8.84 -8.16
N ILE A 40 -4.49 9.02 -7.25
CA ILE A 40 -3.14 8.46 -7.42
C ILE A 40 -3.13 6.92 -7.38
N PHE A 41 -4.00 6.31 -6.58
CA PHE A 41 -4.09 4.85 -6.46
C PHE A 41 -4.64 4.16 -7.71
N ALA A 42 -5.25 4.92 -8.63
CA ALA A 42 -5.68 4.39 -9.93
C ALA A 42 -4.51 3.85 -10.76
N ARG A 43 -3.36 4.50 -10.70
CA ARG A 43 -2.13 4.08 -11.40
C ARG A 43 -1.56 2.83 -10.78
N ILE A 44 -1.49 2.78 -9.44
CA ILE A 44 -0.93 1.66 -8.70
C ILE A 44 -1.79 0.41 -8.91
N LEU A 45 -3.11 0.54 -8.79
CA LEU A 45 -4.03 -0.57 -9.07
C LEU A 45 -3.96 -1.00 -10.55
N GLY A 46 -3.83 -0.03 -11.46
CA GLY A 46 -3.76 -0.29 -12.89
C GLY A 46 -2.50 -1.08 -13.29
N MET A 47 -1.33 -0.66 -12.81
CA MET A 47 -0.10 -1.39 -13.10
C MET A 47 -0.11 -2.79 -12.49
N ALA A 48 -0.65 -2.97 -11.26
CA ALA A 48 -0.80 -4.29 -10.65
C ALA A 48 -1.73 -5.20 -11.48
N ALA A 49 -2.92 -4.71 -11.84
CA ALA A 49 -3.93 -5.50 -12.53
C ALA A 49 -3.51 -5.87 -13.95
N ILE A 50 -2.95 -4.92 -14.73
CA ILE A 50 -2.46 -5.20 -16.09
C ILE A 50 -1.34 -6.23 -16.03
N SER A 51 -0.34 -6.01 -15.17
CA SER A 51 0.81 -6.92 -15.05
C SER A 51 0.39 -8.31 -14.57
N TYR A 52 -0.55 -8.40 -13.65
CA TYR A 52 -1.07 -9.67 -13.16
C TYR A 52 -1.78 -10.48 -14.27
N VAL A 53 -2.67 -9.84 -15.04
CA VAL A 53 -3.36 -10.55 -16.13
C VAL A 53 -2.37 -10.98 -17.22
N VAL A 54 -1.42 -10.12 -17.58
CA VAL A 54 -0.34 -10.49 -18.53
C VAL A 54 0.47 -11.66 -17.99
N PHE A 55 0.80 -11.66 -16.69
CA PHE A 55 1.51 -12.75 -16.03
C PHE A 55 0.75 -14.07 -16.10
N VAL A 56 -0.54 -14.07 -15.74
CA VAL A 56 -1.37 -15.28 -15.77
C VAL A 56 -1.52 -15.82 -17.18
N LEU A 57 -1.76 -14.96 -18.17
CA LEU A 57 -1.85 -15.36 -19.58
C LEU A 57 -0.53 -15.99 -20.08
N GLY A 58 0.60 -15.47 -19.64
CA GLY A 58 1.92 -16.02 -19.96
C GLY A 58 2.24 -17.31 -19.23
N ILE A 59 1.88 -17.49 -17.96
CA ILE A 59 2.03 -18.74 -17.18
C ILE A 59 1.20 -19.86 -17.82
N LEU A 60 -0.05 -19.55 -18.19
CA LEU A 60 -0.95 -20.51 -18.85
C LEU A 60 -0.61 -20.74 -20.32
N LYS A 61 0.40 -20.04 -20.87
CA LYS A 61 0.82 -20.08 -22.27
C LYS A 61 -0.31 -19.78 -23.28
N ILE A 62 -1.29 -18.96 -22.85
CA ILE A 62 -2.42 -18.53 -23.69
C ILE A 62 -1.98 -17.43 -24.64
N LEU A 63 -1.24 -16.42 -24.13
CA LEU A 63 -0.70 -15.33 -24.93
C LEU A 63 0.77 -15.06 -24.53
N PRO A 64 1.64 -14.78 -25.52
CA PRO A 64 3.05 -14.47 -25.26
C PRO A 64 3.19 -13.07 -24.64
N PHE A 65 4.29 -12.85 -23.93
CA PHE A 65 4.62 -11.55 -23.32
C PHE A 65 5.09 -10.55 -24.37
N THR A 66 4.17 -9.95 -25.07
CA THR A 66 4.40 -8.96 -26.13
C THR A 66 3.73 -7.63 -25.84
N PHE A 67 4.14 -6.58 -26.55
CA PHE A 67 3.46 -5.28 -26.53
C PHE A 67 1.96 -5.41 -26.86
N SER A 68 1.63 -6.19 -27.88
CA SER A 68 0.23 -6.41 -28.32
C SER A 68 -0.61 -7.06 -27.22
N THR A 69 -0.07 -8.03 -26.48
CA THR A 69 -0.76 -8.67 -25.35
C THR A 69 -1.03 -7.65 -24.24
N ILE A 70 -0.06 -6.78 -23.93
CA ILE A 70 -0.23 -5.74 -22.89
C ILE A 70 -1.32 -4.76 -23.30
N ILE A 71 -1.33 -4.30 -24.56
CA ILE A 71 -2.37 -3.41 -25.10
C ILE A 71 -3.75 -4.07 -25.09
N LEU A 72 -3.84 -5.36 -25.46
CA LEU A 72 -5.08 -6.11 -25.40
C LEU A 72 -5.65 -6.14 -23.97
N VAL A 73 -4.81 -6.44 -22.97
CA VAL A 73 -5.20 -6.45 -21.56
C VAL A 73 -5.59 -5.05 -21.06
N ALA A 74 -4.83 -4.01 -21.42
CA ALA A 74 -5.17 -2.63 -21.09
C ALA A 74 -6.51 -2.20 -21.71
N THR A 75 -6.77 -2.58 -22.96
CA THR A 75 -8.04 -2.32 -23.65
C THR A 75 -9.20 -3.06 -23.00
N PHE A 76 -9.01 -4.30 -22.58
CA PHE A 76 -10.01 -5.05 -21.81
C PHE A 76 -10.40 -4.31 -20.52
N PHE A 77 -9.42 -3.84 -19.75
CA PHE A 77 -9.70 -3.02 -18.56
C PHE A 77 -10.34 -1.68 -18.90
N LEU A 78 -9.95 -1.03 -19.99
CA LEU A 78 -10.59 0.20 -20.46
C LEU A 78 -12.10 -0.03 -20.70
N ILE A 79 -12.47 -1.08 -21.41
CA ILE A 79 -13.87 -1.43 -21.69
C ILE A 79 -14.64 -1.65 -20.38
N ILE A 80 -14.10 -2.45 -19.46
CA ILE A 80 -14.74 -2.69 -18.15
C ILE A 80 -14.95 -1.38 -17.39
N ASN A 81 -13.92 -0.52 -17.33
CA ASN A 81 -13.99 0.74 -16.61
C ASN A 81 -14.94 1.76 -17.27
N ILE A 82 -15.06 1.77 -18.60
CA ILE A 82 -16.09 2.55 -19.31
C ILE A 82 -17.50 2.08 -18.90
N LEU A 83 -17.74 0.77 -18.81
CA LEU A 83 -19.03 0.23 -18.36
C LEU A 83 -19.34 0.63 -16.91
N ILE A 84 -18.35 0.56 -16.02
CA ILE A 84 -18.47 1.03 -14.63
C ILE A 84 -18.77 2.53 -14.60
N PHE A 85 -18.09 3.34 -15.41
CA PHE A 85 -18.28 4.78 -15.48
C PHE A 85 -19.67 5.16 -16.03
N ARG A 86 -20.14 4.48 -17.08
CA ARG A 86 -21.50 4.66 -17.61
C ARG A 86 -22.57 4.36 -16.57
N ALA A 87 -22.40 3.29 -15.79
CA ALA A 87 -23.32 2.95 -14.70
C ALA A 87 -23.30 4.04 -13.61
N TYR A 88 -22.13 4.57 -13.27
CA TYR A 88 -21.96 5.69 -12.35
C TYR A 88 -22.64 6.97 -12.87
N LEU A 89 -22.42 7.34 -14.14
CA LEU A 89 -23.05 8.51 -14.77
C LEU A 89 -24.58 8.37 -14.79
N LYS A 90 -25.13 7.21 -15.18
CA LYS A 90 -26.56 6.96 -15.15
C LYS A 90 -27.19 7.14 -13.76
N ALA A 91 -26.45 6.80 -12.71
CA ALA A 91 -26.89 7.00 -11.33
C ALA A 91 -26.81 8.49 -10.88
N VAL A 92 -25.94 9.29 -11.52
CA VAL A 92 -25.70 10.71 -11.17
C VAL A 92 -26.54 11.66 -12.05
N ILE A 93 -26.74 11.37 -13.35
CA ILE A 93 -27.41 12.25 -14.32
C ILE A 93 -28.90 12.51 -13.96
N PRO A 94 -29.73 11.56 -13.49
CA PRO A 94 -31.10 11.85 -13.09
C PRO A 94 -31.20 12.93 -12.01
N SER A 95 -30.16 13.07 -11.19
CA SER A 95 -30.09 14.11 -10.17
C SER A 95 -29.68 15.49 -10.75
N LEU A 96 -29.23 15.56 -12.01
CA LEU A 96 -28.88 16.80 -12.71
C LEU A 96 -30.03 17.31 -13.60
N THR A 97 -30.92 16.41 -14.08
CA THR A 97 -32.03 16.71 -14.98
C THR A 97 -33.38 16.84 -14.27
N GLY A 98 -33.48 16.33 -13.03
CA GLY A 98 -34.71 16.47 -12.21
C GLY A 98 -34.78 17.85 -11.57
N ASN A 99 -35.95 18.48 -11.68
CA ASN A 99 -36.41 19.78 -11.18
C ASN A 99 -35.53 20.39 -10.09
N ARG A 100 -35.05 21.60 -10.32
CA ARG A 100 -34.24 22.42 -9.39
C ARG A 100 -35.03 22.74 -8.13
N ASP A 101 -35.24 21.77 -7.27
CA ASP A 101 -35.70 22.02 -5.92
C ASP A 101 -34.59 22.74 -5.14
N SER A 102 -34.89 23.96 -4.74
CA SER A 102 -34.00 24.91 -4.07
C SER A 102 -33.42 24.40 -2.72
N ARG A 103 -33.86 23.22 -2.26
CA ARG A 103 -33.40 22.53 -1.02
C ARG A 103 -32.07 21.79 -1.17
N LEU A 104 -31.50 21.70 -2.40
CA LEU A 104 -30.24 20.97 -2.67
C LEU A 104 -28.99 21.85 -2.66
N ARG A 105 -29.06 23.09 -2.17
CA ARG A 105 -27.90 24.00 -2.05
C ARG A 105 -26.81 23.54 -1.09
N GLY A 106 -27.00 22.45 -0.32
CA GLY A 106 -26.09 21.98 0.73
C GLY A 106 -25.15 20.84 0.39
N ASN A 107 -25.22 20.24 -0.80
CA ASN A 107 -24.48 19.00 -1.07
C ASN A 107 -23.59 19.09 -2.33
N ASP A 108 -22.51 19.84 -2.25
CA ASP A 108 -21.47 19.95 -3.27
C ASP A 108 -20.58 18.67 -3.39
N LYS A 109 -20.95 17.60 -2.66
CA LYS A 109 -20.24 16.29 -2.63
C LYS A 109 -20.29 15.49 -3.94
N ARG A 110 -21.07 15.94 -4.95
CA ARG A 110 -21.26 15.22 -6.21
C ARG A 110 -20.35 15.67 -7.37
N ARG A 111 -19.67 16.79 -7.22
CA ARG A 111 -18.73 17.27 -8.26
C ARG A 111 -17.39 16.60 -8.09
N LEU A 112 -16.82 16.09 -9.19
CA LEU A 112 -15.45 15.58 -9.20
C LEU A 112 -14.48 16.72 -8.81
N PRO A 113 -13.57 16.50 -7.87
CA PRO A 113 -12.67 17.54 -7.37
C PRO A 113 -11.46 17.74 -8.32
N TRP A 114 -11.70 18.13 -9.57
CA TRP A 114 -10.69 18.22 -10.62
C TRP A 114 -9.46 19.07 -10.24
N LYS A 115 -9.63 20.09 -9.38
CA LYS A 115 -8.50 20.92 -8.89
C LYS A 115 -7.55 20.11 -8.02
N ILE A 116 -8.08 19.14 -7.27
CA ILE A 116 -7.29 18.24 -6.43
C ILE A 116 -6.56 17.23 -7.32
N PHE A 117 -7.24 16.69 -8.32
CA PHE A 117 -6.61 15.79 -9.29
C PHE A 117 -5.46 16.46 -10.02
N LEU A 118 -5.65 17.70 -10.46
CA LEU A 118 -4.60 18.49 -11.09
C LEU A 118 -3.44 18.75 -10.13
N PHE A 119 -3.73 19.02 -8.87
CA PHE A 119 -2.70 19.23 -7.85
C PHE A 119 -1.89 17.96 -7.58
N GLU A 120 -2.54 16.82 -7.43
CA GLU A 120 -1.86 15.52 -7.27
C GLU A 120 -1.05 15.14 -8.51
N GLU A 121 -1.58 15.47 -9.71
CA GLU A 121 -0.85 15.26 -10.96
C GLU A 121 0.43 16.08 -11.03
N ILE A 122 0.35 17.34 -10.64
CA ILE A 122 1.51 18.25 -10.59
C ILE A 122 2.53 17.77 -9.59
N ILE A 123 2.09 17.34 -8.37
CA ILE A 123 3.00 16.80 -7.35
C ILE A 123 3.68 15.53 -7.89
N PHE A 124 2.91 14.60 -8.45
CA PHE A 124 3.47 13.37 -9.00
C PHE A 124 4.51 13.66 -10.09
N PHE A 125 4.20 14.56 -11.02
CA PHE A 125 5.13 14.93 -12.07
C PHE A 125 6.39 15.61 -11.53
N ILE A 126 6.24 16.57 -10.62
CA ILE A 126 7.38 17.26 -9.99
C ILE A 126 8.27 16.29 -9.23
N THR A 127 7.71 15.38 -8.44
CA THR A 127 8.48 14.42 -7.64
C THR A 127 9.14 13.36 -8.51
N LEU A 128 8.47 12.90 -9.57
CA LEU A 128 9.05 12.01 -10.58
C LEU A 128 10.24 12.69 -11.27
N PHE A 129 10.06 13.91 -11.75
CA PHE A 129 11.10 14.68 -12.43
C PHE A 129 12.27 14.98 -11.49
N PHE A 130 11.98 15.40 -10.26
CA PHE A 130 12.99 15.74 -9.26
C PHE A 130 13.90 14.54 -8.98
N TRP A 131 13.32 13.36 -8.70
CA TRP A 131 14.12 12.19 -8.41
C TRP A 131 14.83 11.63 -9.65
N SER A 132 14.20 11.71 -10.82
CA SER A 132 14.87 11.38 -12.10
C SER A 132 16.06 12.30 -12.37
N TYR A 133 15.95 13.58 -12.01
CA TYR A 133 17.05 14.54 -12.15
C TYR A 133 18.22 14.19 -11.21
N ILE A 134 17.94 13.86 -9.95
CA ILE A 134 18.95 13.40 -8.99
C ILE A 134 19.65 12.16 -9.53
N HIS A 135 18.91 11.16 -9.96
CA HIS A 135 19.42 9.93 -10.53
C HIS A 135 20.26 10.11 -11.79
N ALA A 136 19.94 11.09 -12.62
CA ALA A 136 20.68 11.39 -13.83
C ALA A 136 22.13 11.87 -13.57
N HIS A 137 22.49 12.17 -12.32
CA HIS A 137 23.89 12.49 -11.94
C HIS A 137 24.74 11.25 -11.69
N GLN A 138 24.10 10.12 -11.35
CA GLN A 138 24.74 8.82 -11.19
C GLN A 138 23.81 7.69 -11.67
N PRO A 139 23.65 7.57 -13.01
CA PRO A 139 22.68 6.62 -13.59
C PRO A 139 23.22 5.19 -13.67
N ASP A 140 24.42 4.93 -13.15
CA ASP A 140 25.09 3.65 -13.30
C ASP A 140 24.36 2.54 -12.56
N ILE A 141 24.08 1.47 -13.30
CA ILE A 141 23.52 0.23 -12.76
C ILE A 141 24.69 -0.64 -12.30
N HIS A 142 25.33 -0.23 -11.21
CA HIS A 142 26.54 -0.84 -10.67
C HIS A 142 26.51 -0.87 -9.14
N GLY A 143 27.04 -1.95 -8.57
CA GLY A 143 27.15 -2.15 -7.12
C GLY A 143 25.87 -2.61 -6.46
N LEU A 144 25.98 -3.10 -5.23
CA LEU A 144 24.90 -3.72 -4.46
C LEU A 144 24.16 -4.79 -5.28
N GLU A 145 22.86 -4.89 -5.16
CA GLU A 145 22.03 -5.87 -5.85
C GLU A 145 21.48 -5.39 -7.22
N LYS A 146 21.92 -4.21 -7.70
CA LYS A 146 21.45 -3.63 -8.98
C LYS A 146 21.65 -4.55 -10.18
N TYR A 147 22.71 -5.35 -10.20
CA TYR A 147 22.95 -6.32 -11.27
C TYR A 147 21.89 -7.42 -11.30
N GLU A 148 21.50 -7.89 -10.11
CA GLU A 148 20.48 -8.91 -9.94
C GLU A 148 19.13 -8.40 -10.39
N ASP A 149 18.69 -7.26 -9.84
CA ASP A 149 17.40 -6.65 -10.17
C ASP A 149 17.28 -6.29 -11.65
N PHE A 150 18.34 -5.71 -12.22
CA PHE A 150 18.40 -5.41 -13.66
C PHE A 150 18.42 -6.67 -14.51
N GLY A 151 19.12 -7.70 -14.04
CA GLY A 151 19.16 -9.02 -14.66
C GLY A 151 17.78 -9.68 -14.70
N PHE A 152 17.03 -9.65 -13.61
CA PHE A 152 15.65 -10.14 -13.55
C PHE A 152 14.74 -9.41 -14.54
N ILE A 153 14.79 -8.07 -14.58
CA ILE A 153 14.01 -7.29 -15.55
C ILE A 153 14.34 -7.71 -16.99
N ASN A 154 15.63 -7.85 -17.34
CA ASN A 154 16.03 -8.22 -18.67
C ASN A 154 15.73 -9.68 -19.02
N SER A 155 15.79 -10.59 -18.05
CA SER A 155 15.38 -11.98 -18.25
C SER A 155 13.87 -12.05 -18.53
N ILE A 156 13.06 -11.32 -17.78
CA ILE A 156 11.62 -11.20 -18.00
C ILE A 156 11.34 -10.60 -19.39
N LEU A 157 12.05 -9.53 -19.78
CA LEU A 157 11.86 -8.87 -21.08
C LEU A 157 12.14 -9.79 -22.28
N ARG A 158 13.08 -10.75 -22.14
CA ARG A 158 13.43 -11.75 -23.16
C ARG A 158 12.48 -12.95 -23.17
N SER A 159 11.75 -13.18 -22.08
CA SER A 159 10.85 -14.32 -21.97
C SER A 159 9.63 -14.13 -22.87
N GLU A 160 9.30 -15.17 -23.64
CA GLU A 160 8.06 -15.23 -24.41
C GLU A 160 6.89 -15.64 -23.53
N TYR A 161 7.11 -16.56 -22.62
CA TYR A 161 6.15 -17.06 -21.64
C TYR A 161 6.77 -17.07 -20.23
N PHE A 162 5.96 -17.35 -19.21
CA PHE A 162 6.40 -17.41 -17.82
C PHE A 162 6.36 -18.85 -17.27
N PRO A 163 7.11 -19.16 -16.19
CA PRO A 163 8.04 -18.30 -15.48
C PRO A 163 9.28 -17.95 -16.32
N PRO A 164 9.92 -16.79 -16.07
CA PRO A 164 11.12 -16.39 -16.79
C PRO A 164 12.31 -17.27 -16.39
N ALA A 165 13.24 -17.50 -17.33
CA ALA A 165 14.47 -18.23 -17.05
C ALA A 165 15.38 -17.41 -16.13
N ASP A 166 16.06 -18.08 -15.20
CA ASP A 166 17.08 -17.47 -14.36
C ASP A 166 18.31 -17.11 -15.23
N MET A 167 18.89 -15.94 -14.99
CA MET A 167 20.02 -15.45 -15.77
C MET A 167 21.33 -16.17 -15.44
N TRP A 168 21.46 -16.68 -14.20
CA TRP A 168 22.65 -17.38 -13.72
C TRP A 168 22.52 -18.91 -13.79
N PHE A 169 21.29 -19.42 -13.64
CA PHE A 169 20.99 -20.85 -13.58
C PHE A 169 20.08 -21.34 -14.70
N THR A 170 20.25 -20.81 -15.91
CA THR A 170 19.52 -21.29 -17.11
C THR A 170 19.72 -22.80 -17.31
N PRO A 171 18.67 -23.60 -17.57
CA PRO A 171 17.30 -23.21 -17.97
C PRO A 171 16.29 -23.14 -16.81
N LEU A 172 16.72 -23.14 -15.56
CA LEU A 172 15.82 -23.03 -14.41
C LEU A 172 15.10 -21.67 -14.41
N SER A 173 13.94 -21.61 -13.78
CA SER A 173 13.21 -20.35 -13.61
C SER A 173 13.78 -19.54 -12.45
N ILE A 174 13.60 -18.21 -12.52
CA ILE A 174 13.91 -17.31 -11.40
C ILE A 174 13.19 -17.79 -10.16
N ASN A 175 13.97 -18.05 -9.09
CA ASN A 175 13.45 -18.44 -7.79
C ASN A 175 13.58 -17.28 -6.79
N TYR A 176 12.91 -16.17 -7.09
CA TYR A 176 12.92 -14.95 -6.29
C TYR A 176 11.55 -14.26 -6.37
N TYR A 177 11.32 -13.22 -5.58
CA TYR A 177 10.11 -12.38 -5.61
C TYR A 177 10.16 -11.42 -6.81
N TYR A 178 9.87 -11.90 -8.00
CA TYR A 178 10.10 -11.15 -9.25
C TYR A 178 8.88 -10.39 -9.78
N PHE A 179 7.74 -10.38 -9.08
CA PHE A 179 6.54 -9.73 -9.62
C PHE A 179 6.70 -8.22 -9.76
N GLY A 180 7.39 -7.54 -8.86
CA GLY A 180 7.72 -6.12 -8.98
C GLY A 180 8.61 -5.84 -10.20
N HIS A 181 9.59 -6.71 -10.46
CA HIS A 181 10.44 -6.66 -11.68
C HIS A 181 9.61 -6.90 -12.94
N LEU A 182 8.62 -7.81 -12.87
CA LEU A 182 7.66 -8.03 -13.97
C LEU A 182 6.83 -6.77 -14.25
N VAL A 183 6.34 -6.08 -13.21
CA VAL A 183 5.64 -4.79 -13.38
C VAL A 183 6.53 -3.80 -14.12
N THR A 184 7.80 -3.68 -13.73
CA THR A 184 8.78 -2.82 -14.40
C THR A 184 8.98 -3.24 -15.86
N ALA A 185 9.08 -4.54 -16.15
CA ALA A 185 9.23 -5.05 -17.50
C ALA A 185 7.98 -4.80 -18.37
N VAL A 186 6.76 -4.94 -17.81
CA VAL A 186 5.50 -4.60 -18.49
C VAL A 186 5.47 -3.13 -18.88
N LEU A 187 5.83 -2.24 -17.96
CA LEU A 187 5.90 -0.80 -18.19
C LEU A 187 6.99 -0.42 -19.20
N THR A 188 8.13 -1.11 -19.16
CA THR A 188 9.22 -0.96 -20.14
C THR A 188 8.73 -1.29 -21.54
N LYS A 189 8.07 -2.42 -21.74
CA LYS A 189 7.48 -2.77 -23.06
C LYS A 189 6.38 -1.78 -23.47
N LEU A 190 5.52 -1.36 -22.53
CA LEU A 190 4.40 -0.46 -22.81
C LEU A 190 4.88 0.94 -23.20
N SER A 191 5.90 1.46 -22.52
CA SER A 191 6.50 2.76 -22.83
C SER A 191 7.44 2.70 -24.03
N ASN A 192 7.91 1.52 -24.43
CA ASN A 192 8.95 1.32 -25.45
C ASN A 192 10.21 2.16 -25.17
N ILE A 193 10.64 2.21 -23.92
CA ILE A 193 11.87 2.86 -23.45
C ILE A 193 12.89 1.76 -23.13
N PRO A 194 14.19 1.95 -23.41
CA PRO A 194 15.23 0.95 -23.09
C PRO A 194 15.24 0.61 -21.60
N SER A 195 15.51 -0.67 -21.26
CA SER A 195 15.46 -1.18 -19.87
C SER A 195 16.44 -0.48 -18.92
N TYR A 196 17.62 -0.09 -19.39
CA TYR A 196 18.60 0.64 -18.58
C TYR A 196 18.15 2.06 -18.20
N ILE A 197 17.22 2.66 -18.94
CA ILE A 197 16.57 3.92 -18.58
C ILE A 197 15.40 3.65 -17.65
N THR A 198 14.55 2.66 -17.97
CA THR A 198 13.36 2.38 -17.18
C THR A 198 13.70 1.84 -15.79
N PHE A 199 14.84 1.19 -15.60
CA PHE A 199 15.37 0.85 -14.28
C PHE A 199 15.47 2.08 -13.37
N ASN A 200 16.17 3.11 -13.83
CA ASN A 200 16.37 4.34 -13.07
C ASN A 200 15.08 5.16 -12.90
N VAL A 201 14.28 5.27 -13.98
CA VAL A 201 13.01 6.05 -13.92
C VAL A 201 11.96 5.32 -13.09
N MET A 202 12.00 3.98 -12.99
CA MET A 202 11.11 3.22 -12.11
C MET A 202 11.37 3.56 -10.64
N LEU A 203 12.62 3.69 -10.23
CA LEU A 203 12.94 4.12 -8.87
C LEU A 203 12.39 5.52 -8.57
N ALA A 204 12.57 6.46 -9.50
CA ALA A 204 11.97 7.79 -9.40
C ALA A 204 10.44 7.75 -9.34
N THR A 205 9.83 6.77 -10.01
CA THR A 205 8.38 6.53 -9.97
C THR A 205 7.93 6.04 -8.60
N ILE A 206 8.68 5.12 -7.99
CA ILE A 206 8.37 4.63 -6.64
C ILE A 206 8.46 5.77 -5.63
N PHE A 207 9.49 6.62 -5.72
CA PHE A 207 9.58 7.85 -4.93
C PHE A 207 8.34 8.74 -5.13
N ALA A 208 7.93 8.98 -6.38
CA ALA A 208 6.76 9.80 -6.69
C ALA A 208 5.46 9.19 -6.16
N PHE A 209 5.28 7.87 -6.24
CA PHE A 209 4.14 7.17 -5.63
C PHE A 209 4.17 7.23 -4.11
N THR A 210 5.35 7.08 -3.50
CA THR A 210 5.49 7.18 -2.04
C THR A 210 5.08 8.57 -1.55
N PHE A 211 5.57 9.61 -2.21
CA PHE A 211 5.22 11.00 -1.87
C PHE A 211 3.73 11.29 -2.08
N THR A 212 3.20 10.99 -3.26
CA THR A 212 1.80 11.33 -3.59
C THR A 212 0.79 10.41 -2.91
N GLY A 213 1.11 9.14 -2.70
CA GLY A 213 0.28 8.22 -1.93
C GLY A 213 0.18 8.61 -0.45
N ALA A 214 1.31 8.98 0.16
CA ALA A 214 1.35 9.50 1.52
C ALA A 214 0.61 10.85 1.64
N PHE A 215 0.72 11.74 0.63
CA PHE A 215 -0.08 12.96 0.53
C PHE A 215 -1.58 12.67 0.56
N SER A 216 -2.05 11.74 -0.28
CA SER A 216 -3.46 11.36 -0.34
C SER A 216 -3.95 10.81 0.99
N ILE A 217 -3.25 9.82 1.57
CA ILE A 217 -3.62 9.21 2.86
C ILE A 217 -3.65 10.26 3.98
N GLY A 218 -2.58 11.07 4.12
CA GLY A 218 -2.45 12.09 5.15
C GLY A 218 -3.52 13.18 5.04
N SER A 219 -3.80 13.66 3.83
CA SER A 219 -4.83 14.66 3.59
C SER A 219 -6.22 14.14 3.95
N ASN A 220 -6.55 12.90 3.56
CA ASN A 220 -7.84 12.28 3.89
C ASN A 220 -7.99 12.03 5.39
N LEU A 221 -6.90 11.68 6.10
CA LEU A 221 -6.89 11.53 7.56
C LEU A 221 -7.20 12.85 8.25
N ILE A 222 -6.54 13.96 7.85
CA ILE A 222 -6.73 15.29 8.43
C ILE A 222 -8.14 15.83 8.12
N GLU A 223 -8.65 15.61 6.91
CA GLU A 223 -10.02 15.96 6.56
C GLU A 223 -11.02 15.30 7.51
N LYS A 224 -10.82 14.01 7.83
CA LYS A 224 -11.72 13.28 8.71
C LYS A 224 -11.67 13.77 10.15
N ILE A 225 -10.49 14.03 10.69
CA ILE A 225 -10.32 14.57 12.04
C ILE A 225 -11.02 15.93 12.15
N LYS A 226 -10.92 16.79 11.15
CA LYS A 226 -11.50 18.14 11.15
C LYS A 226 -13.01 18.19 10.91
N ASN A 227 -13.57 17.24 10.16
CA ASN A 227 -15.02 17.18 9.95
C ASN A 227 -15.80 16.89 11.25
N GLN A 228 -15.11 16.54 12.34
CA GLN A 228 -15.67 16.45 13.69
C GLN A 228 -15.76 17.80 14.42
N SER A 229 -15.20 18.87 13.86
CA SER A 229 -15.22 20.24 14.39
C SER A 229 -15.93 21.19 13.41
N PRO A 230 -16.60 22.29 13.87
CA PRO A 230 -17.25 23.24 12.96
C PRO A 230 -16.26 23.80 11.93
N ILE A 231 -16.69 23.83 10.66
CA ILE A 231 -15.87 24.22 9.51
C ILE A 231 -15.47 25.69 9.64
N GLN A 232 -14.21 25.96 9.93
CA GLN A 232 -13.64 27.31 9.90
C GLN A 232 -13.04 27.62 8.50
N SER A 233 -13.08 28.90 8.11
CA SER A 233 -12.37 29.39 6.91
C SER A 233 -10.88 28.97 6.98
N GLY A 234 -10.30 28.48 5.84
CA GLY A 234 -8.92 28.00 5.79
C GLY A 234 -8.72 26.47 5.97
N THR A 235 -9.79 25.72 6.20
CA THR A 235 -9.70 24.24 6.41
C THR A 235 -9.04 23.51 5.24
N LYS A 236 -9.29 23.90 3.99
CA LYS A 236 -8.69 23.26 2.79
C LYS A 236 -7.16 23.40 2.75
N ILE A 237 -6.64 24.58 3.06
CA ILE A 237 -5.18 24.83 3.09
C ILE A 237 -4.53 23.96 4.16
N LYS A 238 -5.16 23.83 5.33
CA LYS A 238 -4.64 23.00 6.44
C LYS A 238 -4.63 21.51 6.07
N ILE A 239 -5.63 21.02 5.33
CA ILE A 239 -5.68 19.63 4.83
C ILE A 239 -4.54 19.38 3.84
N MET A 240 -4.35 20.28 2.88
CA MET A 240 -3.28 20.16 1.88
C MET A 240 -1.90 20.26 2.50
N PHE A 241 -1.69 21.21 3.43
CA PHE A 241 -0.42 21.37 4.15
C PHE A 241 -0.09 20.11 4.97
N GLY A 242 -1.06 19.57 5.71
CA GLY A 242 -0.84 18.38 6.49
C GLY A 242 -0.59 17.14 5.62
N GLY A 243 -1.24 17.03 4.45
CA GLY A 243 -0.91 16.01 3.47
C GLY A 243 0.51 16.13 2.92
N LEU A 244 0.95 17.36 2.58
CA LEU A 244 2.33 17.62 2.14
C LEU A 244 3.35 17.30 3.25
N LEU A 245 3.05 17.65 4.50
CA LEU A 245 3.90 17.30 5.63
C LEU A 245 4.00 15.79 5.81
N THR A 246 2.88 15.06 5.70
CA THR A 246 2.87 13.58 5.73
C THR A 246 3.72 13.02 4.59
N ALA A 247 3.56 13.51 3.37
CA ALA A 247 4.33 13.09 2.21
C ALA A 247 5.83 13.33 2.40
N PHE A 248 6.19 14.51 2.92
CA PHE A 248 7.57 14.86 3.20
C PHE A 248 8.19 13.95 4.28
N ILE A 249 7.50 13.75 5.39
CA ILE A 249 7.99 12.87 6.46
C ILE A 249 8.16 11.45 5.95
N VAL A 250 7.17 10.87 5.28
CA VAL A 250 7.26 9.48 4.79
C VAL A 250 8.37 9.30 3.77
N SER A 251 8.61 10.28 2.89
CA SER A 251 9.58 10.13 1.79
C SER A 251 11.00 10.55 2.14
N PHE A 252 11.18 11.49 3.08
CA PHE A 252 12.48 12.10 3.39
C PHE A 252 12.95 11.89 4.82
N ALA A 253 12.08 11.45 5.74
CA ALA A 253 12.55 11.15 7.08
C ALA A 253 13.44 9.92 7.07
N GLY A 254 14.53 10.02 7.79
CA GLY A 254 15.44 8.94 8.09
C GLY A 254 15.59 8.77 9.60
N ASN A 255 16.53 7.94 9.99
CA ASN A 255 16.92 7.83 11.39
C ASN A 255 17.92 8.93 11.79
N LEU A 256 18.26 9.02 13.08
CA LEU A 256 19.17 10.03 13.61
C LEU A 256 20.65 9.72 13.33
N HIS A 257 20.95 8.61 12.63
CA HIS A 257 22.33 8.21 12.33
C HIS A 257 23.08 9.25 11.48
N THR A 258 22.39 10.12 10.78
CA THR A 258 22.98 11.25 10.03
C THR A 258 23.87 12.15 10.92
N ILE A 259 23.67 12.14 12.25
CA ILE A 259 24.52 12.89 13.17
C ILE A 259 26.00 12.49 13.05
N TYR A 260 26.30 11.25 12.68
CA TYR A 260 27.66 10.75 12.51
C TYR A 260 28.45 11.45 11.40
N THR A 261 27.79 12.11 10.46
CA THR A 261 28.46 12.90 9.41
C THR A 261 29.29 14.08 9.95
N PHE A 262 29.01 14.51 11.18
CA PHE A 262 29.71 15.61 11.85
C PHE A 262 30.90 15.16 12.72
N PHE A 263 31.15 13.85 12.81
CA PHE A 263 32.18 13.28 13.66
C PHE A 263 33.22 12.52 12.85
N LYS A 264 34.36 12.20 13.45
CA LYS A 264 35.32 11.27 12.82
C LYS A 264 34.68 9.89 12.62
N PRO A 265 34.88 9.25 11.46
CA PRO A 265 34.31 7.94 11.19
C PRO A 265 34.78 6.89 12.21
N TYR A 266 33.91 5.91 12.49
CA TYR A 266 34.27 4.69 13.20
C TYR A 266 34.35 3.51 12.21
N VAL A 267 34.97 2.43 12.64
CA VAL A 267 35.05 1.19 11.84
C VAL A 267 33.66 0.52 11.82
N ASN A 268 33.19 0.10 10.62
CA ASN A 268 31.83 -0.38 10.39
C ASN A 268 31.41 -1.58 11.26
N GLU A 269 32.39 -2.45 11.62
CA GLU A 269 32.12 -3.67 12.39
C GLU A 269 31.88 -3.42 13.89
N ASN A 270 32.26 -2.24 14.39
CA ASN A 270 32.13 -1.88 15.80
C ASN A 270 31.51 -0.49 15.96
N PRO A 271 30.19 -0.35 15.92
CA PRO A 271 29.54 0.92 16.10
C PRO A 271 29.85 1.51 17.47
N VAL A 272 30.24 2.80 17.48
CA VAL A 272 30.58 3.57 18.68
C VAL A 272 29.58 4.69 18.84
N PRO A 273 29.10 5.00 20.06
CA PRO A 273 28.24 6.15 20.30
C PRO A 273 28.87 7.45 19.78
N PHE A 274 28.12 8.30 19.08
CA PHE A 274 28.66 9.51 18.45
C PHE A 274 29.34 10.46 19.45
N TRP A 275 28.89 10.51 20.72
CA TRP A 275 29.50 11.34 21.76
C TRP A 275 30.87 10.86 22.24
N GLN A 276 31.31 9.68 21.85
CA GLN A 276 32.67 9.18 22.08
C GLN A 276 33.62 9.47 20.92
N LEU A 277 33.08 9.98 19.80
CA LEU A 277 33.84 10.34 18.63
C LEU A 277 34.27 11.80 18.66
N ALA A 278 35.42 12.13 18.07
CA ALA A 278 35.87 13.50 17.94
C ALA A 278 34.98 14.27 16.93
N PHE A 279 34.43 15.40 17.34
CA PHE A 279 33.71 16.30 16.48
C PHE A 279 34.56 16.88 15.38
N SER A 280 34.16 16.86 14.13
CA SER A 280 34.93 17.26 12.96
C SER A 280 34.07 17.99 11.92
N PHE A 281 33.55 19.16 12.31
CA PHE A 281 32.64 19.94 11.44
C PHE A 281 33.31 20.35 10.11
N ASN A 282 34.58 20.67 10.13
CA ASN A 282 35.32 21.08 8.92
C ASN A 282 35.46 19.97 7.87
N ALA A 283 35.24 18.73 8.26
CA ALA A 283 35.29 17.57 7.37
C ALA A 283 33.89 17.11 6.89
N PHE A 284 32.82 17.91 7.13
CA PHE A 284 31.47 17.59 6.73
C PHE A 284 31.28 17.68 5.20
N PRO A 285 30.60 16.73 4.57
CA PRO A 285 30.29 15.41 5.10
C PRO A 285 31.56 14.54 5.03
N ASN A 286 32.05 14.06 6.15
CA ASN A 286 33.27 13.24 6.20
C ASN A 286 33.16 11.98 5.31
N SER A 287 34.10 11.04 5.42
CA SER A 287 34.08 9.75 4.72
C SER A 287 33.00 8.79 5.27
N TYR A 288 31.83 9.35 5.65
CA TYR A 288 30.71 8.59 6.19
C TYR A 288 30.14 7.62 5.15
N TRP A 289 30.08 6.34 5.51
CA TRP A 289 29.51 5.32 4.66
C TRP A 289 28.01 5.13 4.99
N TYR A 290 27.14 5.59 4.09
CA TYR A 290 25.70 5.68 4.31
C TYR A 290 25.02 4.34 4.70
N PRO A 291 25.44 3.14 4.21
CA PRO A 291 24.88 1.87 4.67
C PRO A 291 24.95 1.64 6.18
N ASN A 292 25.86 2.29 6.91
CA ASN A 292 25.88 2.21 8.36
C ASN A 292 24.58 2.67 9.02
N ALA A 293 23.83 3.56 8.37
CA ALA A 293 22.54 4.01 8.88
C ALA A 293 21.49 2.90 8.96
N THR A 294 21.65 1.82 8.22
CA THR A 294 20.68 0.71 8.17
C THR A 294 21.21 -0.56 8.85
N ARG A 295 22.45 -0.59 9.27
CA ARG A 295 23.13 -1.74 9.89
C ARG A 295 23.72 -1.41 11.25
N PHE A 296 23.21 -0.39 11.89
CA PHE A 296 23.72 0.13 13.14
C PHE A 296 23.38 -0.77 14.35
N ILE A 297 22.27 -1.48 14.29
CA ILE A 297 21.90 -2.50 15.26
C ILE A 297 22.45 -3.83 14.75
N GLU A 298 23.18 -4.52 15.60
CA GLU A 298 23.82 -5.81 15.28
C GLU A 298 22.78 -6.84 14.80
N ASN A 299 23.13 -7.62 13.78
CA ASN A 299 22.28 -8.65 13.17
C ASN A 299 20.94 -8.15 12.62
N THR A 300 20.79 -6.85 12.34
CA THR A 300 19.58 -6.29 11.74
C THR A 300 19.90 -5.49 10.49
N ILE A 301 18.92 -5.45 9.56
CA ILE A 301 18.87 -4.52 8.45
C ILE A 301 17.56 -3.76 8.61
N HIS A 302 17.63 -2.43 8.77
CA HIS A 302 16.49 -1.56 9.03
C HIS A 302 16.48 -0.39 8.05
N GLU A 303 16.11 -0.69 6.82
CA GLU A 303 16.02 0.30 5.76
C GLU A 303 14.78 1.19 5.91
N PHE A 304 14.92 2.43 5.47
CA PHE A 304 13.85 3.42 5.44
C PHE A 304 13.76 4.04 4.03
N PRO A 305 12.61 4.60 3.64
CA PRO A 305 12.37 4.98 2.24
C PRO A 305 13.45 5.86 1.61
N LEU A 306 13.90 6.89 2.31
CA LEU A 306 14.96 7.77 1.79
C LEU A 306 16.27 7.01 1.51
N TYR A 307 16.64 6.08 2.40
CA TYR A 307 17.81 5.24 2.21
C TYR A 307 17.71 4.45 0.91
N SER A 308 16.60 3.72 0.73
CA SER A 308 16.39 2.90 -0.46
C SER A 308 16.38 3.73 -1.75
N PHE A 309 15.84 4.94 -1.71
CA PHE A 309 15.88 5.85 -2.87
C PHE A 309 17.28 6.34 -3.20
N VAL A 310 18.11 6.64 -2.18
CA VAL A 310 19.49 7.12 -2.38
C VAL A 310 20.41 5.99 -2.84
N VAL A 311 20.26 4.80 -2.27
CA VAL A 311 21.01 3.60 -2.66
C VAL A 311 20.66 3.17 -4.08
N SER A 312 19.42 3.43 -4.49
CA SER A 312 18.98 3.25 -5.88
C SER A 312 18.94 1.80 -6.34
N ASP A 313 18.48 0.94 -5.47
CA ASP A 313 18.30 -0.46 -5.73
C ASP A 313 16.81 -0.76 -5.97
N LEU A 314 16.47 -1.43 -7.05
CA LEU A 314 15.07 -1.86 -7.34
C LEU A 314 14.74 -3.17 -6.63
N HIS A 315 15.21 -3.29 -5.40
CA HIS A 315 14.99 -4.47 -4.59
C HIS A 315 13.50 -4.74 -4.30
N ALA A 316 13.17 -5.95 -3.95
CA ALA A 316 11.81 -6.44 -3.74
C ALA A 316 10.95 -5.51 -2.84
N HIS A 317 11.48 -5.10 -1.67
CA HIS A 317 10.76 -4.23 -0.73
C HIS A 317 10.54 -2.81 -1.27
N VAL A 318 11.45 -2.30 -2.11
CA VAL A 318 11.31 -0.98 -2.75
C VAL A 318 10.19 -1.03 -3.80
N LEU A 319 10.18 -2.08 -4.63
CA LEU A 319 9.15 -2.31 -5.64
C LEU A 319 7.76 -2.51 -5.03
N ASP A 320 7.67 -2.95 -3.75
CA ASP A 320 6.40 -3.17 -3.05
C ASP A 320 5.81 -1.89 -2.41
N MET A 321 6.60 -0.84 -2.17
CA MET A 321 6.14 0.40 -1.50
C MET A 321 4.83 0.97 -2.07
N PRO A 322 4.61 1.07 -3.40
CA PRO A 322 3.34 1.53 -3.94
C PRO A 322 2.16 0.62 -3.57
N PHE A 323 2.35 -0.70 -3.55
CA PHE A 323 1.31 -1.67 -3.20
C PHE A 323 1.00 -1.64 -1.71
N VAL A 324 2.01 -1.45 -0.86
CA VAL A 324 1.87 -1.17 0.58
C VAL A 324 0.96 0.04 0.81
N LEU A 325 1.23 1.16 0.15
CA LEU A 325 0.41 2.37 0.28
C LEU A 325 -1.02 2.16 -0.23
N LEU A 326 -1.20 1.39 -1.31
CA LEU A 326 -2.54 1.02 -1.78
C LEU A 326 -3.28 0.14 -0.76
N ALA A 327 -2.61 -0.83 -0.14
CA ALA A 327 -3.20 -1.67 0.90
C ALA A 327 -3.62 -0.84 2.13
N ILE A 328 -2.76 0.06 2.61
CA ILE A 328 -3.07 1.00 3.70
C ILE A 328 -4.27 1.89 3.33
N ALA A 329 -4.29 2.45 2.12
CA ALA A 329 -5.40 3.30 1.66
C ALA A 329 -6.72 2.51 1.57
N LEU A 330 -6.70 1.26 1.11
CA LEU A 330 -7.87 0.38 1.10
C LEU A 330 -8.39 0.14 2.51
N LEU A 331 -7.54 -0.24 3.44
CA LEU A 331 -7.91 -0.46 4.84
C LEU A 331 -8.44 0.80 5.50
N PHE A 332 -7.83 1.95 5.23
CA PHE A 332 -8.32 3.25 5.70
C PHE A 332 -9.67 3.62 5.09
N SER A 333 -9.88 3.40 3.78
CA SER A 333 -11.18 3.61 3.13
C SER A 333 -12.27 2.75 3.77
N LEU A 334 -11.95 1.53 4.18
CA LEU A 334 -12.88 0.63 4.88
C LEU A 334 -13.25 1.17 6.27
N LEU A 335 -12.28 1.66 7.04
CA LEU A 335 -12.52 2.33 8.33
C LEU A 335 -13.42 3.58 8.19
N LEU A 336 -13.23 4.36 7.13
CA LEU A 336 -14.07 5.54 6.87
C LEU A 336 -15.52 5.19 6.53
N ARG A 337 -15.78 4.05 5.89
CA ARG A 337 -17.13 3.57 5.60
C ARG A 337 -17.92 3.27 6.86
N LEU A 338 -17.25 2.72 7.88
CA LEU A 338 -17.86 2.45 9.20
C LEU A 338 -18.43 3.70 9.85
N ASN A 339 -17.62 4.75 9.92
CA ASN A 339 -18.00 5.98 10.62
C ASN A 339 -19.20 6.66 9.92
N ASN A 340 -19.23 6.68 8.57
CA ASN A 340 -20.35 7.27 7.82
C ASN A 340 -21.64 6.47 7.96
N HIS A 341 -21.56 5.16 8.18
CA HIS A 341 -22.75 4.31 8.37
C HIS A 341 -23.41 4.56 9.73
N ASN A 342 -22.63 4.79 10.76
CA ASN A 342 -23.11 5.11 12.10
C ASN A 342 -23.89 6.44 12.12
N ASP A 343 -23.44 7.44 11.35
CA ASP A 343 -24.10 8.75 11.25
C ASP A 343 -25.47 8.68 10.53
N LEU A 344 -25.66 7.74 9.59
CA LEU A 344 -26.91 7.55 8.85
C LEU A 344 -27.97 6.74 9.61
N GLN A 345 -27.57 5.83 10.50
CA GLN A 345 -28.51 5.03 11.29
C GLN A 345 -29.24 5.84 12.35
N THR A 346 -28.66 6.93 12.84
CA THR A 346 -29.29 7.81 13.81
C THR A 346 -30.48 8.59 13.25
N GLN A 347 -30.66 8.64 11.93
CA GLN A 347 -31.72 9.44 11.28
C GLN A 347 -32.97 8.68 10.85
N ASN A 348 -33.03 7.33 10.83
CA ASN A 348 -34.19 6.57 10.32
C ASN A 348 -34.58 5.39 11.21
N TYR A 349 -35.61 5.60 12.03
CA TYR A 349 -36.06 4.66 13.10
C TYR A 349 -37.02 3.53 12.66
N ASN A 350 -37.58 3.54 11.44
CA ASN A 350 -38.76 2.73 11.09
C ASN A 350 -38.55 1.50 10.17
N SER A 351 -37.30 1.06 9.89
CA SER A 351 -37.05 -0.12 9.03
C SER A 351 -36.12 -1.17 9.63
N LYS A 352 -36.19 -1.41 10.94
CA LYS A 352 -35.17 -1.99 11.79
C LYS A 352 -34.73 -3.45 11.50
N LEU A 353 -35.57 -4.33 11.00
CA LEU A 353 -35.19 -5.74 10.86
C LEU A 353 -34.66 -6.08 9.47
N LYS A 354 -35.20 -5.50 8.41
CA LYS A 354 -34.64 -5.64 7.04
C LYS A 354 -33.33 -4.91 6.89
N ALA A 355 -33.14 -3.75 7.55
CA ALA A 355 -31.94 -2.99 7.60
C ALA A 355 -30.79 -3.73 8.35
N PHE A 356 -31.11 -4.46 9.42
CA PHE A 356 -30.10 -5.19 10.21
C PHE A 356 -29.41 -6.32 9.42
N ILE A 357 -30.15 -7.07 8.62
CA ILE A 357 -29.58 -8.15 7.79
C ILE A 357 -28.90 -7.57 6.54
N SER A 358 -29.51 -6.60 5.86
CA SER A 358 -28.97 -5.96 4.66
C SER A 358 -27.73 -5.08 4.95
N ASN A 359 -27.72 -4.34 6.06
CA ASN A 359 -26.67 -3.36 6.38
C ASN A 359 -25.37 -3.98 6.92
N SER A 360 -25.45 -5.15 7.54
CA SER A 360 -24.25 -5.84 8.07
C SER A 360 -23.33 -6.39 6.95
N PHE A 361 -23.91 -6.72 5.79
CA PHE A 361 -23.14 -7.09 4.60
C PHE A 361 -22.64 -5.87 3.79
N ALA A 362 -23.22 -4.68 4.01
CA ALA A 362 -22.92 -3.49 3.20
C ALA A 362 -21.59 -2.80 3.53
N ILE A 363 -21.01 -3.02 4.71
CA ILE A 363 -19.79 -2.33 5.14
C ILE A 363 -18.54 -2.99 4.56
N CYS A 364 -18.48 -4.33 4.59
CA CYS A 364 -17.43 -5.08 3.94
C CYS A 364 -18.06 -5.87 2.78
N ASP A 365 -18.11 -5.25 1.60
CA ASP A 365 -18.54 -5.91 0.36
C ASP A 365 -17.55 -7.05 0.06
N LEU A 366 -18.06 -8.22 -0.31
CA LEU A 366 -17.26 -9.37 -0.76
C LEU A 366 -16.22 -8.97 -1.81
N ARG A 367 -16.57 -8.04 -2.71
CA ARG A 367 -15.67 -7.47 -3.71
C ARG A 367 -14.47 -6.78 -3.11
N PHE A 368 -14.65 -6.13 -1.96
CA PHE A 368 -13.56 -5.48 -1.24
C PHE A 368 -12.60 -6.52 -0.64
N ALA A 369 -13.12 -7.59 -0.05
CA ALA A 369 -12.30 -8.67 0.49
C ALA A 369 -11.49 -9.39 -0.62
N ILE A 370 -12.12 -9.61 -1.79
CA ILE A 370 -11.43 -10.18 -2.96
C ILE A 370 -10.34 -9.23 -3.47
N LEU A 371 -10.63 -7.93 -3.57
CA LEU A 371 -9.63 -6.94 -3.97
C LEU A 371 -8.46 -6.87 -2.99
N LEU A 372 -8.75 -6.89 -1.69
CA LEU A 372 -7.73 -6.90 -0.65
C LEU A 372 -6.87 -8.17 -0.75
N GLY A 373 -7.50 -9.34 -0.96
CA GLY A 373 -6.79 -10.61 -1.21
C GLY A 373 -5.90 -10.54 -2.45
N PHE A 374 -6.36 -9.90 -3.53
CA PHE A 374 -5.56 -9.66 -4.73
C PHE A 374 -4.33 -8.78 -4.45
N ILE A 375 -4.50 -7.64 -3.75
CA ILE A 375 -3.37 -6.76 -3.43
C ILE A 375 -2.36 -7.45 -2.51
N LEU A 376 -2.81 -8.19 -1.51
CA LEU A 376 -1.92 -8.98 -0.64
C LEU A 376 -1.18 -10.08 -1.41
N ALA A 377 -1.79 -10.69 -2.41
CA ALA A 377 -1.11 -11.63 -3.31
C ALA A 377 -0.03 -10.93 -4.15
N VAL A 378 -0.33 -9.74 -4.70
CA VAL A 378 0.65 -8.91 -5.42
C VAL A 378 1.84 -8.58 -4.51
N MET A 379 1.58 -8.16 -3.28
CA MET A 379 2.61 -7.88 -2.28
C MET A 379 3.44 -9.13 -1.97
N TYR A 380 2.80 -10.28 -1.73
CA TYR A 380 3.51 -11.55 -1.49
C TYR A 380 4.44 -11.94 -2.66
N MET A 381 4.00 -11.75 -3.90
CA MET A 381 4.78 -12.05 -5.09
C MET A 381 5.89 -11.01 -5.37
N THR A 382 5.77 -9.81 -4.78
CA THR A 382 6.76 -8.72 -4.88
C THR A 382 7.72 -8.73 -3.71
N ASN A 383 7.22 -8.91 -2.48
CA ASN A 383 7.97 -9.07 -1.25
C ASN A 383 7.13 -9.88 -0.25
N ALA A 384 7.51 -11.13 -0.01
CA ALA A 384 6.69 -12.06 0.79
C ALA A 384 6.47 -11.57 2.23
N TRP A 385 7.44 -10.88 2.84
CA TRP A 385 7.31 -10.35 4.19
C TRP A 385 6.20 -9.30 4.30
N ASP A 386 6.11 -8.39 3.34
CA ASP A 386 5.04 -7.39 3.30
C ASP A 386 3.68 -8.05 3.13
N GLY A 387 3.56 -9.05 2.28
CA GLY A 387 2.34 -9.84 2.14
C GLY A 387 1.81 -10.36 3.47
N ILE A 388 2.70 -10.91 4.32
CA ILE A 388 2.34 -11.45 5.64
C ILE A 388 2.02 -10.34 6.64
N ILE A 389 2.86 -9.31 6.74
CA ILE A 389 2.71 -8.20 7.68
C ILE A 389 1.38 -7.47 7.45
N TYR A 390 1.09 -7.13 6.19
CA TYR A 390 -0.13 -6.41 5.85
C TYR A 390 -1.37 -7.30 5.84
N PHE A 391 -1.23 -8.62 5.68
CA PHE A 391 -2.31 -9.57 5.97
C PHE A 391 -2.69 -9.54 7.46
N LEU A 392 -1.72 -9.57 8.36
CA LEU A 392 -1.98 -9.45 9.80
C LEU A 392 -2.64 -8.11 10.15
N LEU A 393 -2.14 -7.01 9.58
CA LEU A 393 -2.75 -5.68 9.75
C LEU A 393 -4.20 -5.67 9.24
N ALA A 394 -4.47 -6.27 8.09
CA ALA A 394 -5.82 -6.38 7.54
C ALA A 394 -6.76 -7.17 8.47
N ALA A 395 -6.30 -8.31 8.99
CA ALA A 395 -7.05 -9.13 9.93
C ALA A 395 -7.38 -8.36 11.22
N LEU A 396 -6.42 -7.61 11.77
CA LEU A 396 -6.63 -6.76 12.96
C LEU A 396 -7.61 -5.62 12.69
N ILE A 397 -7.49 -4.93 11.57
CA ILE A 397 -8.41 -3.84 11.20
C ILE A 397 -9.83 -4.38 10.99
N LEU A 398 -9.99 -5.52 10.32
CA LEU A 398 -11.29 -6.19 10.18
C LEU A 398 -11.87 -6.55 11.55
N LEU A 399 -11.05 -7.05 12.50
CA LEU A 399 -11.49 -7.35 13.85
C LEU A 399 -12.04 -6.09 14.57
N VAL A 400 -11.27 -5.00 14.53
CA VAL A 400 -11.68 -3.70 15.10
C VAL A 400 -12.99 -3.21 14.48
N ILE A 401 -13.15 -3.37 13.18
CA ILE A 401 -14.36 -3.03 12.45
C ILE A 401 -15.57 -3.79 13.00
N PHE A 402 -15.50 -5.12 13.10
CA PHE A 402 -16.60 -5.94 13.57
C PHE A 402 -16.91 -5.74 15.07
N ILE A 403 -15.90 -5.45 15.88
CA ILE A 403 -16.11 -5.10 17.30
C ILE A 403 -16.82 -3.76 17.45
N LYS A 404 -16.36 -2.70 16.75
CA LYS A 404 -16.96 -1.36 16.84
C LYS A 404 -18.42 -1.28 16.35
N GLN A 405 -18.79 -2.04 15.34
CA GLN A 405 -20.20 -2.13 14.90
C GLN A 405 -21.17 -2.49 16.00
N SER A 406 -20.70 -3.15 17.04
CA SER A 406 -21.49 -3.60 18.18
C SER A 406 -21.77 -2.56 19.23
N GLN A 407 -20.81 -1.71 19.52
CA GLN A 407 -20.97 -0.73 20.61
C GLN A 407 -22.11 0.24 20.29
N THR A 408 -22.28 0.58 19.02
CA THR A 408 -23.38 1.43 18.55
C THR A 408 -24.74 0.77 18.74
N SER A 409 -24.86 -0.52 18.41
CA SER A 409 -26.11 -1.28 18.60
C SER A 409 -26.49 -1.46 20.08
N ILE A 410 -25.50 -1.63 20.96
CA ILE A 410 -25.74 -1.79 22.41
C ILE A 410 -26.14 -0.46 23.06
N MET A 411 -25.54 0.66 22.66
CA MET A 411 -25.96 1.99 23.12
C MET A 411 -27.37 2.34 22.68
N GLU A 412 -27.77 1.99 21.47
CA GLU A 412 -29.15 2.18 20.97
C GLU A 412 -30.17 1.35 21.74
N ILE A 413 -29.84 0.09 22.06
CA ILE A 413 -30.71 -0.78 22.87
C ILE A 413 -30.81 -0.23 24.31
N LYS A 414 -29.75 0.28 24.91
CA LYS A 414 -29.79 0.94 26.22
C LYS A 414 -30.66 2.20 26.20
N ASN A 415 -30.49 3.06 25.19
CA ASN A 415 -31.25 4.30 25.06
C ASN A 415 -32.74 4.06 24.72
N SER A 416 -33.08 2.98 24.01
CA SER A 416 -34.47 2.59 23.76
C SER A 416 -35.13 1.98 25.02
N LYS A 417 -34.38 1.25 25.85
CA LYS A 417 -34.88 0.71 27.12
C LYS A 417 -35.05 1.78 28.20
N LEU A 418 -34.30 2.85 28.19
CA LEU A 418 -34.48 4.01 29.09
C LEU A 418 -35.80 4.78 28.81
N LYS A 419 -36.39 4.64 27.61
CA LYS A 419 -37.68 5.23 27.26
C LYS A 419 -38.89 4.34 27.61
N ILE A 420 -38.67 3.09 28.00
CA ILE A 420 -39.72 2.16 28.43
C ILE A 420 -39.50 1.85 29.91
N LYS A 421 -39.84 2.80 30.79
CA LYS A 421 -40.00 2.56 32.21
C LYS A 421 -41.38 1.91 32.40
N ASN A 422 -41.42 0.62 32.66
CA ASN A 422 -42.36 -0.17 33.44
C ASN A 422 -42.47 -1.59 32.88
N SER A 423 -41.61 -2.47 33.31
CA SER A 423 -41.91 -3.86 33.66
C SER A 423 -40.62 -4.65 33.96
N PHE A 424 -40.67 -5.24 35.10
CA PHE A 424 -39.67 -6.17 35.69
C PHE A 424 -39.44 -7.34 34.74
N GLN A 425 -38.17 -7.53 34.28
CA GLN A 425 -37.52 -8.81 34.03
C GLN A 425 -36.05 -8.56 33.65
N ILE A 426 -35.14 -8.73 34.61
CA ILE A 426 -33.68 -8.68 34.44
C ILE A 426 -33.23 -10.13 34.47
N GLU A 427 -33.05 -10.76 33.31
CA GLU A 427 -32.24 -12.01 33.21
C GLU A 427 -31.76 -12.40 31.82
N LYS A 428 -31.66 -11.48 30.84
CA LYS A 428 -31.16 -11.84 29.48
C LYS A 428 -29.99 -11.00 28.90
N PRO A 429 -29.15 -10.24 29.66
CA PRO A 429 -28.12 -9.43 29.00
C PRO A 429 -26.84 -10.21 28.63
N VAL A 430 -26.40 -11.17 29.47
CA VAL A 430 -25.11 -11.86 29.26
C VAL A 430 -25.17 -12.85 28.09
N LEU A 431 -26.24 -13.62 27.99
CA LEU A 431 -26.41 -14.62 26.92
C LEU A 431 -26.58 -13.96 25.55
N SER A 432 -27.25 -12.80 25.49
CA SER A 432 -27.37 -12.01 24.26
C SER A 432 -26.03 -11.38 23.81
N LEU A 433 -25.21 -10.93 24.78
CA LEU A 433 -23.87 -10.41 24.53
C LEU A 433 -22.92 -11.48 24.00
N LEU A 434 -22.96 -12.69 24.57
CA LEU A 434 -22.17 -13.83 24.11
C LEU A 434 -22.59 -14.28 22.70
N LYS A 435 -23.89 -14.32 22.39
CA LYS A 435 -24.39 -14.63 21.04
C LYS A 435 -23.95 -13.58 20.01
N ASP A 436 -24.02 -12.30 20.37
CA ASP A 436 -23.60 -11.20 19.52
C ASP A 436 -22.08 -11.24 19.28
N PHE A 437 -21.28 -11.51 20.32
CA PHE A 437 -19.83 -11.69 20.20
C PHE A 437 -19.45 -12.86 19.30
N LYS A 438 -20.10 -14.05 19.48
CA LYS A 438 -19.89 -15.23 18.61
C LYS A 438 -20.21 -14.92 17.15
N LEU A 439 -21.29 -14.20 16.87
CA LEU A 439 -21.70 -13.81 15.51
C LEU A 439 -20.65 -12.89 14.87
N LYS A 440 -20.02 -11.99 15.62
CA LYS A 440 -18.98 -11.07 15.13
C LYS A 440 -17.68 -11.79 14.81
N ILE A 441 -17.22 -12.64 15.72
CA ILE A 441 -16.07 -13.49 15.47
C ILE A 441 -16.30 -14.38 14.25
N GLY A 442 -17.51 -14.96 14.11
CA GLY A 442 -17.88 -15.73 12.92
C GLY A 442 -17.81 -14.91 11.62
N ARG A 443 -18.29 -13.66 11.64
CA ARG A 443 -18.15 -12.75 10.48
C ARG A 443 -16.72 -12.36 10.21
N TRP A 444 -15.96 -12.00 11.22
CA TRP A 444 -14.54 -11.72 11.10
C TRP A 444 -13.78 -12.88 10.46
N LEU A 445 -13.96 -14.10 10.99
CA LEU A 445 -13.37 -15.31 10.43
C LEU A 445 -13.77 -15.52 8.97
N PHE A 446 -15.04 -15.31 8.64
CA PHE A 446 -15.52 -15.43 7.26
C PHE A 446 -14.81 -14.47 6.29
N TYR A 447 -14.69 -13.17 6.66
CA TYR A 447 -14.02 -12.21 5.79
C TYR A 447 -12.50 -12.42 5.73
N VAL A 448 -11.87 -12.76 6.84
CA VAL A 448 -10.45 -13.14 6.87
C VAL A 448 -10.22 -14.38 5.99
N SER A 449 -11.09 -15.40 6.06
CA SER A 449 -11.00 -16.56 5.17
C SER A 449 -11.11 -16.21 3.70
N ILE A 450 -12.00 -15.29 3.32
CA ILE A 450 -12.11 -14.83 1.92
C ILE A 450 -10.84 -14.12 1.47
N VAL A 451 -10.28 -13.25 2.31
CA VAL A 451 -9.02 -12.56 2.03
C VAL A 451 -7.89 -13.58 1.87
N THR A 452 -7.79 -14.55 2.78
CA THR A 452 -6.78 -15.63 2.75
C THR A 452 -6.91 -16.48 1.48
N ILE A 453 -8.12 -16.99 1.20
CA ILE A 453 -8.37 -17.79 0.00
C ILE A 453 -8.08 -16.97 -1.26
N GLY A 454 -8.50 -15.71 -1.30
CA GLY A 454 -8.18 -14.80 -2.40
C GLY A 454 -6.69 -14.62 -2.58
N SER A 455 -5.94 -14.36 -1.50
CA SER A 455 -4.47 -14.20 -1.54
C SER A 455 -3.79 -15.46 -2.07
N ILE A 456 -4.19 -16.64 -1.60
CA ILE A 456 -3.64 -17.93 -2.06
C ILE A 456 -3.97 -18.16 -3.55
N LEU A 457 -5.22 -17.95 -3.96
CA LEU A 457 -5.64 -18.19 -5.36
C LEU A 457 -4.94 -17.24 -6.32
N PHE A 458 -4.81 -15.96 -5.97
CA PHE A 458 -4.13 -14.98 -6.84
C PHE A 458 -2.61 -15.17 -6.85
N SER A 459 -1.99 -15.66 -5.78
CA SER A 459 -0.56 -15.98 -5.78
C SER A 459 -0.23 -17.37 -6.33
N LEU A 460 -1.21 -18.23 -6.53
CA LEU A 460 -1.01 -19.62 -6.96
C LEU A 460 -0.16 -19.76 -8.25
N PRO A 461 -0.39 -18.97 -9.33
CA PRO A 461 0.42 -19.07 -10.54
C PRO A 461 1.92 -18.83 -10.29
N PHE A 462 2.25 -17.96 -9.36
CA PHE A 462 3.63 -17.71 -8.92
C PHE A 462 4.14 -18.83 -8.01
N SER A 463 3.36 -19.22 -7.01
CA SER A 463 3.76 -20.19 -5.98
C SER A 463 4.03 -21.58 -6.52
N LEU A 464 3.44 -21.95 -7.67
CA LEU A 464 3.70 -23.24 -8.32
C LEU A 464 5.14 -23.38 -8.86
N SER A 465 5.80 -22.28 -9.18
CA SER A 465 7.19 -22.24 -9.66
C SER A 465 8.19 -21.72 -8.63
N PHE A 466 7.71 -21.11 -7.53
CA PHE A 466 8.54 -20.53 -6.49
C PHE A 466 8.77 -21.52 -5.35
N LYS A 467 10.04 -21.70 -4.96
CA LYS A 467 10.43 -22.47 -3.78
C LYS A 467 11.05 -21.53 -2.76
N PRO A 468 10.41 -21.30 -1.59
CA PRO A 468 11.00 -20.44 -0.57
C PRO A 468 12.40 -20.93 -0.19
N PHE A 469 13.36 -20.04 -0.15
CA PHE A 469 14.75 -20.36 0.28
C PHE A 469 14.89 -20.37 1.80
N ALA A 470 13.88 -19.86 2.54
CA ALA A 470 13.77 -20.00 3.99
C ALA A 470 12.54 -20.86 4.33
N SER A 471 12.75 -21.92 5.08
CA SER A 471 11.67 -22.78 5.56
C SER A 471 11.28 -22.36 6.98
N GLY A 472 10.22 -21.58 7.10
CA GLY A 472 9.67 -21.17 8.39
C GLY A 472 9.97 -19.72 8.75
N ILE A 473 9.25 -19.23 9.76
CA ILE A 473 9.44 -17.94 10.40
C ILE A 473 9.92 -18.23 11.82
N GLY A 474 11.20 -17.93 12.09
CA GLY A 474 11.76 -18.05 13.44
C GLY A 474 11.95 -16.66 14.05
N ILE A 475 11.74 -16.53 15.35
CA ILE A 475 12.17 -15.38 16.13
C ILE A 475 13.54 -15.72 16.71
N VAL A 476 14.59 -15.24 16.03
CA VAL A 476 15.96 -15.35 16.50
C VAL A 476 16.15 -14.43 17.71
N CYS A 477 16.93 -14.85 18.69
CA CYS A 477 17.15 -14.10 19.94
C CYS A 477 15.87 -13.85 20.76
N ALA A 478 14.99 -14.82 20.82
CA ALA A 478 13.75 -14.72 21.59
C ALA A 478 14.03 -14.61 23.11
N PRO A 479 13.24 -13.80 23.84
CA PRO A 479 13.31 -13.77 25.30
C PRO A 479 13.05 -15.15 25.91
N GLU A 480 13.64 -15.41 27.09
CA GLU A 480 13.60 -16.71 27.76
C GLU A 480 12.16 -17.26 27.97
N PHE A 481 11.17 -16.39 28.17
CA PHE A 481 9.78 -16.82 28.34
C PHE A 481 9.16 -17.36 27.04
N LEU A 482 9.67 -16.92 25.85
CA LEU A 482 9.22 -17.40 24.55
C LEU A 482 9.98 -18.68 24.13
N THR A 483 11.23 -18.87 24.57
CA THR A 483 11.99 -20.08 24.28
C THR A 483 11.39 -21.33 24.97
N LYS A 484 10.66 -21.14 26.08
CA LYS A 484 9.87 -22.22 26.69
C LYS A 484 8.73 -22.73 25.83
N ILE A 485 8.29 -21.94 24.82
CA ILE A 485 7.29 -22.36 23.84
C ILE A 485 7.94 -23.22 22.74
N GLU A 486 9.27 -23.19 22.60
CA GLU A 486 10.02 -24.00 21.63
C GLU A 486 9.77 -25.50 21.81
N GLU A 487 9.52 -25.97 23.05
CA GLU A 487 9.12 -27.36 23.32
C GLU A 487 7.80 -27.73 22.65
N ILE A 488 6.92 -26.73 22.38
CA ILE A 488 5.60 -26.93 21.75
C ILE A 488 5.70 -26.69 20.25
N VAL A 489 6.54 -25.70 19.81
CA VAL A 489 6.70 -25.28 18.40
C VAL A 489 8.18 -25.05 18.11
N PRO A 490 8.97 -26.11 17.88
CA PRO A 490 10.45 -26.06 17.87
C PRO A 490 11.10 -25.22 16.76
N PHE A 491 10.35 -24.71 15.81
CA PHE A 491 10.87 -23.92 14.68
C PHE A 491 10.56 -22.41 14.77
N LEU A 492 9.89 -21.95 15.84
CA LEU A 492 9.46 -20.56 15.97
C LEU A 492 10.42 -19.68 16.77
N PHE A 493 11.19 -20.27 17.71
CA PHE A 493 12.02 -19.48 18.62
C PHE A 493 13.41 -20.11 18.76
N GLU A 494 14.45 -19.31 18.56
CA GLU A 494 15.83 -19.73 18.72
C GLU A 494 16.49 -18.92 19.85
N GLY A 495 16.91 -19.59 20.93
CA GLY A 495 17.39 -18.97 22.16
C GLY A 495 18.90 -18.67 22.21
N ASN A 496 19.70 -19.27 21.31
CA ASN A 496 21.15 -19.31 21.45
C ASN A 496 21.90 -18.03 21.02
N HIS A 497 21.18 -17.01 20.51
CA HIS A 497 21.78 -15.77 19.98
C HIS A 497 21.24 -14.51 20.68
N PHE A 498 20.82 -14.62 21.93
CA PHE A 498 20.26 -13.48 22.67
C PHE A 498 21.36 -12.49 23.03
N GLN A 499 21.43 -11.36 22.30
CA GLN A 499 22.19 -10.17 22.65
C GLN A 499 21.26 -8.98 22.75
N LEU A 500 21.25 -8.31 23.91
CA LEU A 500 20.50 -7.07 24.09
C LEU A 500 21.21 -5.94 23.36
N SER A 501 20.52 -5.31 22.41
CA SER A 501 21.01 -4.10 21.79
C SER A 501 21.20 -3.00 22.84
N PRO A 502 22.35 -2.31 22.88
CA PRO A 502 22.54 -1.21 23.79
C PRO A 502 21.48 -0.12 23.57
N TRP A 503 20.96 0.46 24.66
CA TRP A 503 19.88 1.48 24.62
C TRP A 503 20.21 2.69 23.71
N TRP A 504 21.47 3.06 23.58
CA TRP A 504 21.92 4.17 22.75
C TRP A 504 21.77 3.89 21.24
N GLN A 505 21.83 2.63 20.81
CA GLN A 505 21.53 2.25 19.44
C GLN A 505 20.05 2.50 19.10
N LEU A 506 19.16 2.22 20.05
CA LEU A 506 17.73 2.51 19.89
C LEU A 506 17.41 4.01 19.84
N LEU A 507 18.24 4.86 20.51
CA LEU A 507 18.08 6.32 20.44
C LEU A 507 18.50 6.92 19.12
N THR A 508 19.35 6.26 18.35
CA THR A 508 19.85 6.74 17.05
C THR A 508 19.03 6.25 15.86
N LEU A 509 18.18 5.26 16.08
CA LEU A 509 17.15 4.81 15.16
C LEU A 509 16.01 5.82 15.10
#